data_5a1fb64d53c5e4479b8d3acd4d391cca
#
_entry.id   5a1fb64d53c5e4479b8d3acd4d391cca
#
_cell.length_a   1.000
_cell.length_b   1.000
_cell.length_c   1.000
_cell.angle_alpha   90.00
_cell.angle_beta   90.00
_cell.angle_gamma   90.00
#
_symmetry.space_group_name_H-M   'P 1'
#
loop_
_entity.id
_entity.type
_entity.pdbx_description
1 polymer ?
#
loop_
_entity_poly.entity_id
_entity_poly.type
_entity_poly.pdbx_seq_one_letter_code
_entity_poly.pdbx_strand_id
1 'polypeptide(L)'
;MLKDNKPSAEVTICNRKGLHARASAKFVKCAEAFDATVRVMRDGQTVGGTSIMGLMMLAAGQGAVITLEAEGPEGPEAIEALVALIEAGFGEEN
;
A
#
# COMPACT_ATOMS: atom_id res chain seq x y z
N MET A 1 -12.90 -2.82 25.10
CA MET A 1 -12.97 -2.68 24.37
C MET A 1 -12.36 -2.78 23.41
N LEU A 2 -12.48 -2.90 22.75
CA LEU A 2 -11.75 -3.06 21.95
C LEU A 2 -11.56 -2.24 21.03
N LYS A 3 -10.89 -1.99 20.54
CA LYS A 3 -10.65 -1.19 19.73
C LYS A 3 -10.75 -1.61 18.47
N ASP A 4 -10.84 -0.88 17.57
CA ASP A 4 -10.89 -1.16 16.31
C ASP A 4 -9.72 -1.86 15.90
N ASN A 5 -9.69 -3.09 15.55
CA ASN A 5 -8.59 -3.81 15.05
C ASN A 5 -8.64 -3.81 13.55
N LYS A 6 -8.28 -2.68 12.99
CA LYS A 6 -8.23 -2.60 11.54
C LYS A 6 -7.08 -3.45 11.02
N PRO A 7 -7.28 -4.22 9.97
CA PRO A 7 -6.19 -4.93 9.33
C PRO A 7 -5.10 -3.96 8.95
N SER A 8 -3.87 -4.30 9.28
CA SER A 8 -2.73 -3.47 8.95
C SER A 8 -1.48 -4.31 8.76
N ALA A 9 -0.50 -3.77 8.09
CA ALA A 9 0.77 -4.44 7.89
C ALA A 9 1.85 -3.43 7.58
N GLU A 10 3.07 -3.71 8.05
CA GLU A 10 4.24 -2.96 7.64
C GLU A 10 4.89 -3.75 6.54
N VAL A 11 5.33 -3.08 5.50
CA VAL A 11 5.96 -3.75 4.39
C VAL A 11 7.09 -2.87 3.86
N THR A 12 8.16 -3.50 3.39
CA THR A 12 9.31 -2.80 2.86
C THR A 12 9.24 -2.77 1.34
N ILE A 13 9.42 -1.59 0.77
CA ILE A 13 9.47 -1.44 -0.68
C ILE A 13 10.75 -2.09 -1.18
N CYS A 14 10.64 -3.03 -2.09
CA CYS A 14 11.80 -3.77 -2.56
C CYS A 14 12.17 -3.53 -4.02
N ASN A 15 11.28 -2.93 -4.79
CA ASN A 15 11.59 -2.65 -6.18
C ASN A 15 12.48 -1.42 -6.30
N ARG A 16 13.32 -1.42 -7.32
CA ARG A 16 14.35 -0.41 -7.46
C ARG A 16 13.82 1.01 -7.50
N LYS A 17 12.73 1.23 -8.23
CA LYS A 17 12.20 2.57 -8.42
C LYS A 17 11.19 3.00 -7.35
N GLY A 18 10.89 2.11 -6.42
CA GLY A 18 9.95 2.45 -5.36
C GLY A 18 8.54 2.73 -5.86
N LEU A 19 7.83 3.59 -5.16
CA LEU A 19 6.44 3.94 -5.51
C LEU A 19 6.40 5.01 -6.61
N HIS A 20 7.02 4.73 -7.75
CA HIS A 20 6.95 5.61 -8.91
C HIS A 20 5.55 5.50 -9.55
N ALA A 21 5.31 6.25 -10.63
CA ALA A 21 3.97 6.35 -11.20
C ALA A 21 3.36 5.00 -11.56
N ARG A 22 4.13 4.13 -12.23
CA ARG A 22 3.60 2.85 -12.65
C ARG A 22 3.30 1.93 -11.46
N ALA A 23 4.20 1.89 -10.48
CA ALA A 23 3.99 1.08 -9.29
C ALA A 23 2.79 1.58 -8.50
N SER A 24 2.66 2.90 -8.37
CA SER A 24 1.52 3.49 -7.68
C SER A 24 0.21 3.18 -8.38
N ALA A 25 0.22 3.18 -9.71
CA ALA A 25 -0.98 2.83 -10.47
C ALA A 25 -1.37 1.37 -10.22
N LYS A 26 -0.39 0.47 -10.16
CA LYS A 26 -0.67 -0.94 -9.86
C LYS A 26 -1.22 -1.10 -8.45
N PHE A 27 -0.68 -0.33 -7.51
CA PHE A 27 -1.17 -0.35 -6.13
C PHE A 27 -2.65 0.07 -6.09
N VAL A 28 -2.98 1.18 -6.74
CA VAL A 28 -4.35 1.69 -6.77
C VAL A 28 -5.29 0.67 -7.38
N LYS A 29 -4.89 0.08 -8.49
CA LYS A 29 -5.73 -0.90 -9.16
C LYS A 29 -5.99 -2.12 -8.26
N CYS A 30 -4.99 -2.55 -7.54
CA CYS A 30 -5.13 -3.66 -6.61
C CYS A 30 -6.06 -3.28 -5.46
N ALA A 31 -5.86 -2.09 -4.89
CA ALA A 31 -6.69 -1.64 -3.78
C ALA A 31 -8.16 -1.51 -4.18
N GLU A 32 -8.40 -1.04 -5.40
CA GLU A 32 -9.77 -0.84 -5.88
C GLU A 32 -10.53 -2.15 -6.12
N ALA A 33 -9.83 -3.25 -6.17
CA ALA A 33 -10.48 -4.54 -6.38
C ALA A 33 -11.21 -5.05 -5.15
N PHE A 34 -11.02 -4.40 -4.01
CA PHE A 34 -11.60 -4.86 -2.75
C PHE A 34 -12.55 -3.83 -2.17
N ASP A 35 -13.58 -4.32 -1.48
CA ASP A 35 -14.51 -3.46 -0.76
C ASP A 35 -13.86 -3.08 0.57
N ALA A 36 -12.98 -2.10 0.51
CA ALA A 36 -12.24 -1.63 1.67
C ALA A 36 -11.66 -0.25 1.38
N THR A 37 -11.49 0.53 2.43
CA THR A 37 -10.81 1.81 2.34
C THR A 37 -9.38 1.59 2.81
N VAL A 38 -8.42 1.84 1.94
CA VAL A 38 -7.02 1.59 2.23
C VAL A 38 -6.28 2.92 2.47
N ARG A 39 -5.45 2.93 3.50
CA ARG A 39 -4.58 4.07 3.79
C ARG A 39 -3.15 3.59 3.81
N VAL A 40 -2.25 4.46 3.39
CA VAL A 40 -0.82 4.16 3.36
C VAL A 40 -0.09 5.25 4.13
N MET A 41 0.77 4.85 5.03
CA MET A 41 1.46 5.79 5.92
C MET A 41 2.97 5.62 5.84
N ARG A 42 3.65 6.74 5.91
CA ARG A 42 5.10 6.74 5.98
C ARG A 42 5.54 8.03 6.64
N ASP A 43 6.41 7.90 7.66
CA ASP A 43 7.01 9.08 8.33
C ASP A 43 5.98 10.14 8.73
N GLY A 44 4.87 9.69 9.30
CA GLY A 44 3.86 10.62 9.78
C GLY A 44 2.90 11.13 8.73
N GLN A 45 3.10 10.77 7.46
CA GLN A 45 2.18 11.14 6.39
C GLN A 45 1.22 10.00 6.10
N THR A 46 -0.03 10.35 5.83
CA THR A 46 -1.06 9.37 5.48
C THR A 46 -1.70 9.76 4.16
N VAL A 47 -1.79 8.82 3.25
CA VAL A 47 -2.44 9.06 1.97
C VAL A 47 -3.44 7.95 1.69
N GLY A 48 -4.39 8.21 0.82
CA GLY A 48 -5.36 7.19 0.43
C GLY A 48 -4.75 6.19 -0.53
N GLY A 49 -5.10 4.94 -0.37
CA GLY A 49 -4.57 3.86 -1.22
C GLY A 49 -5.09 3.87 -2.65
N THR A 50 -6.03 4.77 -2.96
CA THR A 50 -6.53 4.90 -4.31
C THR A 50 -6.11 6.22 -4.95
N SER A 51 -5.10 6.88 -4.39
CA SER A 51 -4.58 8.13 -4.93
C SER A 51 -3.17 7.92 -5.45
N ILE A 52 -3.01 7.89 -6.76
CA ILE A 52 -1.68 7.74 -7.36
C ILE A 52 -0.77 8.88 -6.92
N MET A 53 -1.29 10.12 -6.96
CA MET A 53 -0.50 11.27 -6.54
C MET A 53 -0.09 11.18 -5.07
N GLY A 54 -1.04 10.77 -4.22
CA GLY A 54 -0.74 10.62 -2.81
C GLY A 54 0.36 9.61 -2.55
N LEU A 55 0.28 8.46 -3.23
CA LEU A 55 1.30 7.43 -3.07
C LEU A 55 2.67 7.95 -3.52
N MET A 56 2.71 8.66 -4.63
CA MET A 56 3.97 9.21 -5.11
C MET A 56 4.54 10.24 -4.17
N MET A 57 3.68 11.00 -3.50
CA MET A 57 4.14 12.02 -2.56
C MET A 57 4.79 11.47 -1.32
N LEU A 58 4.56 10.18 -1.02
CA LEU A 58 5.25 9.55 0.09
C LEU A 58 6.74 9.37 -0.18
N ALA A 59 7.14 9.47 -1.44
CA ALA A 59 8.53 9.35 -1.86
C ALA A 59 9.20 8.07 -1.33
N ALA A 60 8.43 6.99 -1.27
CA ALA A 60 8.93 5.73 -0.73
C ALA A 60 9.75 5.00 -1.77
N GLY A 61 11.07 5.08 -1.63
CA GLY A 61 12.00 4.39 -2.52
C GLY A 61 12.32 3.00 -2.02
N GLN A 62 13.26 2.36 -2.70
CA GLN A 62 13.70 1.02 -2.32
C GLN A 62 14.22 1.04 -0.90
N GLY A 63 13.76 0.12 -0.08
CA GLY A 63 14.18 0.03 1.32
C GLY A 63 13.27 0.79 2.28
N ALA A 64 12.40 1.64 1.77
CA ALA A 64 11.50 2.39 2.65
C ALA A 64 10.42 1.46 3.21
N VAL A 65 10.07 1.70 4.46
CA VAL A 65 9.01 0.93 5.12
C VAL A 65 7.74 1.77 5.09
N ILE A 66 6.65 1.15 4.65
CA ILE A 66 5.35 1.82 4.68
C ILE A 66 4.40 0.96 5.51
N THR A 67 3.39 1.60 6.05
CA THR A 67 2.34 0.91 6.82
C THR A 67 1.05 0.98 6.02
N LEU A 68 0.42 -0.16 5.86
CA LEU A 68 -0.87 -0.26 5.18
C LEU A 68 -1.94 -0.49 6.22
N GLU A 69 -3.09 0.14 6.03
CA GLU A 69 -4.22 -0.04 6.91
C GLU A 69 -5.45 -0.12 6.05
N ALA A 70 -6.36 -1.03 6.33
CA ALA A 70 -7.58 -1.17 5.55
C ALA A 70 -8.78 -1.29 6.47
N GLU A 71 -9.91 -0.77 6.02
CA GLU A 71 -11.13 -0.76 6.78
C GLU A 71 -12.26 -1.14 5.85
N GLY A 72 -13.12 -2.04 6.25
CA GLY A 72 -14.25 -2.47 5.44
C GLY A 72 -14.37 -3.98 5.36
N PRO A 73 -15.40 -4.47 4.67
CA PRO A 73 -15.67 -5.92 4.63
C PRO A 73 -14.53 -6.76 4.09
N GLU A 74 -13.77 -6.21 3.12
CA GLU A 74 -12.66 -6.96 2.53
C GLU A 74 -11.31 -6.40 2.93
N GLY A 75 -11.24 -5.77 4.11
CA GLY A 75 -10.00 -5.21 4.60
C GLY A 75 -8.83 -6.21 4.66
N PRO A 76 -9.01 -7.37 5.32
CA PRO A 76 -7.91 -8.33 5.41
C PRO A 76 -7.43 -8.80 4.03
N GLU A 77 -8.36 -9.07 3.12
CA GLU A 77 -8.00 -9.51 1.78
C GLU A 77 -7.23 -8.44 1.03
N ALA A 78 -7.63 -7.17 1.20
CA ALA A 78 -6.95 -6.06 0.55
C ALA A 78 -5.50 -5.96 1.04
N ILE A 79 -5.30 -6.05 2.36
CA ILE A 79 -3.96 -5.98 2.93
C ILE A 79 -3.10 -7.12 2.39
N GLU A 80 -3.64 -8.33 2.38
CA GLU A 80 -2.90 -9.49 1.91
C GLU A 80 -2.47 -9.33 0.46
N ALA A 81 -3.39 -8.88 -0.39
CA ALA A 81 -3.09 -8.69 -1.80
C ALA A 81 -2.05 -7.59 -2.03
N LEU A 82 -2.17 -6.49 -1.28
CA LEU A 82 -1.24 -5.38 -1.42
C LEU A 82 0.16 -5.74 -0.93
N VAL A 83 0.25 -6.46 0.18
CA VAL A 83 1.54 -6.94 0.66
C VAL A 83 2.20 -7.84 -0.37
N ALA A 84 1.43 -8.76 -0.95
CA ALA A 84 1.96 -9.66 -1.97
C ALA A 84 2.46 -8.89 -3.20
N LEU A 85 1.71 -7.88 -3.61
CA LEU A 85 2.10 -7.06 -4.76
C LEU A 85 3.42 -6.32 -4.49
N ILE A 86 3.56 -5.75 -3.30
CA ILE A 86 4.77 -5.02 -2.94
C ILE A 86 5.96 -5.96 -2.82
N GLU A 87 5.75 -7.12 -2.20
CA GLU A 87 6.84 -8.09 -2.02
C GLU A 87 7.28 -8.70 -3.34
N ALA A 88 6.40 -8.71 -4.33
CA ALA A 88 6.74 -9.16 -5.66
C ALA A 88 7.42 -8.05 -6.48
N GLY A 89 7.72 -6.91 -5.85
CA GLY A 89 8.36 -5.79 -6.52
C GLY A 89 7.48 -5.19 -7.61
N PHE A 90 6.17 -5.25 -7.45
CA PHE A 90 5.19 -4.78 -8.42
C PHE A 90 5.36 -5.48 -9.78
N GLY A 91 5.97 -6.65 -9.78
CA GLY A 91 6.19 -7.40 -11.00
C GLY A 91 7.28 -6.80 -11.90
N GLU A 92 8.05 -5.86 -11.38
CA GLU A 92 9.11 -5.23 -12.17
C GLU A 92 10.39 -6.07 -12.13
N GLU A 93 11.14 -6.00 -13.21
CA GLU A 93 12.44 -6.62 -13.24
C GLU A 93 13.46 -5.56 -12.90
N ASN A 94 14.30 -5.87 -11.94
CA ASN A 94 15.31 -4.91 -11.50
C ASN A 94 16.65 -5.18 -12.11
#